data_2074b3b94fc0e3cc17a14340ff802205
#
_entry.id   2074b3b94fc0e3cc17a14340ff802205
#
_cell.length_a   1.000
_cell.length_b   1.000
_cell.length_c   1.000
_cell.angle_alpha   90.00
_cell.angle_beta   90.00
_cell.angle_gamma   90.00
#
_symmetry.space_group_name_H-M   'P 1'
#
loop_
_entity.id
_entity.type
_entity.pdbx_description
1 polymer ?
#
loop_
_entity_poly.entity_id
_entity_poly.type
_entity_poly.pdbx_seq_one_letter_code
_entity_poly.pdbx_strand_id
1 'polypeptide(L)'
;MRTVPVNEFFPLIAPVAEGCPEFVMRRAIVDTVNDICRRTGCVVSQAGFKTEKGRSRYGFDLPMGLKAESVKRLYCGGNRVRIANADELERRYPDDFETYEGCPQYFFFRKPYTVQLVPTPDAEYECRMDITVSVDNETTNIPEIFFTEYSDAVTYGVLSRVFAHAGQPYSNAAMATQYRVMYSKQLTFIKTEAAAGFQRTSGTVLFNRIV
;
A
#
# COMPACT_ATOMS: atom_id res chain seq x y z
N MET A 1 3.89 13.13 5.46
CA MET A 1 2.95 12.18 6.11
C MET A 1 3.30 12.16 7.60
N ARG A 2 2.31 12.25 8.49
CA ARG A 2 2.53 12.13 9.94
C ARG A 2 2.79 10.68 10.32
N THR A 3 3.60 10.44 11.34
CA THR A 3 3.95 9.11 11.83
C THR A 3 3.85 9.05 13.34
N VAL A 4 3.60 7.86 13.88
CA VAL A 4 3.58 7.57 15.31
C VAL A 4 4.58 6.45 15.63
N PRO A 5 5.18 6.44 16.81
CA PRO A 5 6.04 5.34 17.24
C PRO A 5 5.28 4.02 17.33
N VAL A 6 5.92 2.92 16.96
CA VAL A 6 5.33 1.57 17.02
C VAL A 6 4.90 1.18 18.45
N ASN A 7 5.61 1.68 19.46
CA ASN A 7 5.32 1.39 20.86
C ASN A 7 4.00 2.00 21.38
N GLU A 8 3.40 2.95 20.68
CA GLU A 8 2.05 3.46 21.01
C GLU A 8 0.97 2.37 20.97
N PHE A 9 1.22 1.26 20.26
CA PHE A 9 0.31 0.12 20.22
C PHE A 9 0.48 -0.85 21.41
N PHE A 10 1.56 -0.77 22.17
CA PHE A 10 1.80 -1.69 23.28
C PHE A 10 0.69 -1.68 24.35
N PRO A 11 0.14 -0.51 24.77
CA PRO A 11 -0.97 -0.48 25.71
C PRO A 11 -2.23 -1.21 25.23
N LEU A 12 -2.42 -1.34 23.92
CA LEU A 12 -3.57 -2.04 23.32
C LEU A 12 -3.35 -3.56 23.23
N ILE A 13 -2.10 -4.01 23.20
CA ILE A 13 -1.73 -5.40 22.93
C ILE A 13 -1.27 -6.12 24.21
N ALA A 14 -0.41 -5.50 25.01
CA ALA A 14 0.23 -6.12 26.16
C ALA A 14 -0.76 -6.66 27.21
N PRO A 15 -1.88 -5.99 27.54
CA PRO A 15 -2.83 -6.52 28.51
C PRO A 15 -3.55 -7.80 28.05
N VAL A 16 -3.61 -8.03 26.71
CA VAL A 16 -4.28 -9.20 26.11
C VAL A 16 -3.28 -10.33 25.86
N ALA A 17 -2.06 -9.99 25.44
CA ALA A 17 -0.97 -10.93 25.16
C ALA A 17 0.04 -10.96 26.31
N GLU A 18 -0.44 -11.25 27.51
CA GLU A 18 0.37 -11.27 28.74
C GLU A 18 1.59 -12.20 28.59
N GLY A 19 2.77 -11.72 29.00
CA GLY A 19 4.03 -12.46 28.90
C GLY A 19 4.66 -12.45 27.50
N CYS A 20 4.07 -11.77 26.52
CA CYS A 20 4.67 -11.62 25.19
C CYS A 20 5.81 -10.58 25.24
N PRO A 21 7.04 -10.90 24.79
CA PRO A 21 8.15 -9.95 24.78
C PRO A 21 7.89 -8.76 23.84
N GLU A 22 8.34 -7.56 24.21
CA GLU A 22 8.14 -6.34 23.44
C GLU A 22 8.68 -6.43 22.01
N PHE A 23 9.84 -7.06 21.80
CA PHE A 23 10.41 -7.22 20.46
C PHE A 23 9.54 -8.08 19.54
N VAL A 24 8.82 -9.07 20.10
CA VAL A 24 7.84 -9.89 19.36
C VAL A 24 6.63 -9.04 18.98
N MET A 25 6.10 -8.26 19.93
CA MET A 25 4.99 -7.34 19.66
C MET A 25 5.38 -6.30 18.60
N ARG A 26 6.54 -5.67 18.73
CA ARG A 26 7.06 -4.69 17.75
C ARG A 26 7.12 -5.30 16.36
N ARG A 27 7.71 -6.48 16.21
CA ARG A 27 7.80 -7.18 14.94
C ARG A 27 6.42 -7.49 14.36
N ALA A 28 5.53 -8.02 15.19
CA ALA A 28 4.17 -8.35 14.78
C ALA A 28 3.38 -7.11 14.33
N ILE A 29 3.59 -5.93 14.95
CA ILE A 29 2.97 -4.66 14.54
C ILE A 29 3.45 -4.27 13.14
N VAL A 30 4.76 -4.23 12.91
CA VAL A 30 5.33 -3.86 11.60
C VAL A 30 4.86 -4.84 10.51
N ASP A 31 4.89 -6.15 10.79
CA ASP A 31 4.43 -7.17 9.84
C ASP A 31 2.92 -7.05 9.55
N THR A 32 2.11 -6.65 10.54
CA THR A 32 0.68 -6.43 10.37
C THR A 32 0.40 -5.18 9.54
N VAL A 33 1.08 -4.08 9.82
CA VAL A 33 0.97 -2.84 9.05
C VAL A 33 1.36 -3.09 7.59
N ASN A 34 2.45 -3.81 7.35
CA ASN A 34 2.88 -4.18 6.00
C ASN A 34 1.86 -5.08 5.28
N ASP A 35 1.23 -6.03 5.99
CA ASP A 35 0.17 -6.86 5.42
C ASP A 35 -1.05 -6.02 5.04
N ILE A 36 -1.48 -5.08 5.89
CA ILE A 36 -2.57 -4.14 5.59
C ILE A 36 -2.22 -3.32 4.35
N CYS A 37 -1.04 -2.68 4.31
CA CYS A 37 -0.61 -1.86 3.17
C CYS A 37 -0.65 -2.64 1.85
N ARG A 38 -0.08 -3.86 1.81
CA ARG A 38 -0.01 -4.69 0.60
C ARG A 38 -1.37 -5.16 0.13
N ARG A 39 -2.25 -5.54 1.05
CA ARG A 39 -3.57 -6.11 0.71
C ARG A 39 -4.61 -5.07 0.37
N THR A 40 -4.49 -3.87 0.90
CA THR A 40 -5.52 -2.82 0.75
C THR A 40 -5.05 -1.65 -0.11
N GLY A 41 -3.74 -1.38 -0.18
CA GLY A 41 -3.21 -0.18 -0.83
C GLY A 41 -3.68 1.12 -0.17
N CYS A 42 -3.95 1.09 1.15
CA CYS A 42 -4.53 2.22 1.89
C CYS A 42 -3.55 3.38 2.07
N VAL A 43 -2.24 3.12 2.05
CA VAL A 43 -1.24 4.18 2.17
C VAL A 43 -0.68 4.51 0.79
N VAL A 44 -0.84 5.77 0.38
CA VAL A 44 -0.38 6.27 -0.91
C VAL A 44 0.61 7.40 -0.69
N SER A 45 1.74 7.33 -1.37
CA SER A 45 2.73 8.39 -1.47
C SER A 45 2.75 8.93 -2.89
N GLN A 46 3.13 10.21 -3.05
CA GLN A 46 3.30 10.83 -4.35
C GLN A 46 4.78 10.97 -4.67
N ALA A 47 5.13 10.71 -5.93
CA ALA A 47 6.44 10.98 -6.47
C ALA A 47 6.30 11.56 -7.89
N GLY A 48 7.33 12.25 -8.33
CA GLY A 48 7.38 12.83 -9.66
C GLY A 48 8.78 12.79 -10.23
N PHE A 49 8.87 12.86 -11.56
CA PHE A 49 10.11 12.97 -12.30
C PHE A 49 9.85 13.68 -13.62
N LYS A 50 10.90 14.14 -14.26
CA LYS A 50 10.85 14.66 -15.63
C LYS A 50 11.46 13.64 -16.58
N THR A 51 10.84 13.49 -17.75
CA THR A 51 11.39 12.62 -18.79
C THR A 51 12.49 13.35 -19.57
N GLU A 52 13.36 12.57 -20.17
CA GLU A 52 14.39 12.99 -21.11
C GLU A 52 14.16 12.26 -22.44
N LYS A 53 14.36 12.96 -23.55
CA LYS A 53 14.25 12.33 -24.87
C LYS A 53 15.18 11.12 -25.00
N GLY A 54 14.64 10.00 -25.50
CA GLY A 54 15.40 8.78 -25.76
C GLY A 54 15.68 7.93 -24.51
N ARG A 55 15.13 8.31 -23.34
CA ARG A 55 15.28 7.53 -22.09
C ARG A 55 13.94 6.96 -21.67
N SER A 56 13.88 5.64 -21.48
CA SER A 56 12.64 4.94 -21.10
C SER A 56 12.52 4.63 -19.61
N ARG A 57 13.65 4.61 -18.86
CA ARG A 57 13.69 4.15 -17.45
C ARG A 57 14.02 5.27 -16.50
N TYR A 58 13.17 5.43 -15.46
CA TYR A 58 13.26 6.49 -14.46
C TYR A 58 13.21 5.92 -13.06
N GLY A 59 14.20 6.30 -12.25
CA GLY A 59 14.14 6.09 -10.79
C GLY A 59 13.27 7.16 -10.13
N PHE A 60 12.78 6.85 -8.94
CA PHE A 60 12.08 7.81 -8.09
C PHE A 60 12.41 7.57 -6.63
N ASP A 61 12.29 8.61 -5.82
CA ASP A 61 12.55 8.57 -4.39
C ASP A 61 11.23 8.54 -3.60
N LEU A 62 11.27 7.87 -2.47
CA LEU A 62 10.21 7.86 -1.47
C LEU A 62 10.71 8.45 -0.15
N PRO A 63 9.82 8.98 0.69
CA PRO A 63 10.17 9.35 2.05
C PRO A 63 10.84 8.19 2.80
N MET A 64 11.82 8.53 3.66
CA MET A 64 12.56 7.54 4.46
C MET A 64 11.60 6.63 5.25
N GLY A 65 11.91 5.34 5.33
CA GLY A 65 11.11 4.35 6.03
C GLY A 65 9.94 3.78 5.23
N LEU A 66 9.76 4.17 3.96
CA LEU A 66 8.73 3.63 3.07
C LEU A 66 9.32 2.78 1.94
N LYS A 67 8.58 1.77 1.52
CA LYS A 67 8.87 0.90 0.38
C LYS A 67 7.76 0.97 -0.66
N ALA A 68 8.11 1.05 -1.95
CA ALA A 68 7.14 0.98 -3.03
C ALA A 68 6.57 -0.43 -3.19
N GLU A 69 5.26 -0.54 -3.19
CA GLU A 69 4.56 -1.80 -3.47
C GLU A 69 4.04 -1.86 -4.90
N SER A 70 3.37 -0.81 -5.36
CA SER A 70 2.89 -0.69 -6.74
C SER A 70 2.62 0.77 -7.11
N VAL A 71 2.62 1.07 -8.40
CA VAL A 71 2.17 2.38 -8.92
C VAL A 71 0.68 2.29 -9.23
N LYS A 72 -0.13 3.07 -8.52
CA LYS A 72 -1.59 3.10 -8.66
C LYS A 72 -2.04 3.95 -9.86
N ARG A 73 -1.36 5.06 -10.09
CA ARG A 73 -1.63 5.99 -11.19
C ARG A 73 -0.33 6.65 -11.61
N LEU A 74 -0.19 6.87 -12.93
CA LEU A 74 0.88 7.67 -13.51
C LEU A 74 0.28 8.65 -14.52
N TYR A 75 0.77 9.87 -14.51
CA TYR A 75 0.45 10.91 -15.50
C TYR A 75 1.74 11.47 -16.06
N CYS A 76 1.83 11.64 -17.36
CA CYS A 76 2.94 12.29 -18.05
C CYS A 76 2.38 13.37 -19.00
N GLY A 77 2.89 14.59 -18.90
CA GLY A 77 2.39 15.72 -19.70
C GLY A 77 0.89 15.96 -19.56
N GLY A 78 0.32 15.69 -18.37
CA GLY A 78 -1.13 15.80 -18.11
C GLY A 78 -1.96 14.59 -18.55
N ASN A 79 -1.40 13.66 -19.35
CA ASN A 79 -2.10 12.47 -19.82
C ASN A 79 -1.92 11.29 -18.87
N ARG A 80 -2.98 10.51 -18.68
CA ARG A 80 -2.91 9.28 -17.88
C ARG A 80 -2.17 8.19 -18.65
N VAL A 81 -1.12 7.65 -18.07
CA VAL A 81 -0.34 6.52 -18.58
C VAL A 81 -0.90 5.23 -17.98
N ARG A 82 -1.11 4.18 -18.79
CA ARG A 82 -1.72 2.92 -18.36
C ARG A 82 -0.64 1.94 -17.89
N ILE A 83 -1.02 1.02 -16.99
CA ILE A 83 -0.14 -0.11 -16.68
C ILE A 83 -0.02 -0.97 -17.93
N ALA A 84 1.21 -1.33 -18.31
CA ALA A 84 1.48 -2.16 -19.45
C ALA A 84 0.98 -3.59 -19.22
N ASN A 85 0.28 -4.13 -20.24
CA ASN A 85 -0.02 -5.54 -20.37
C ASN A 85 0.86 -6.08 -21.52
N ALA A 86 1.58 -7.18 -21.29
CA ALA A 86 2.50 -7.76 -22.29
C ALA A 86 1.79 -8.04 -23.62
N ASP A 87 0.63 -8.70 -23.59
CA ASP A 87 -0.14 -9.05 -24.80
C ASP A 87 -0.66 -7.82 -25.57
N GLU A 88 -0.94 -6.71 -24.87
CA GLU A 88 -1.38 -5.47 -25.49
C GLU A 88 -0.20 -4.76 -26.15
N LEU A 89 0.97 -4.80 -25.53
CA LEU A 89 2.19 -4.20 -26.08
C LEU A 89 2.69 -4.96 -27.31
N GLU A 90 2.73 -6.28 -27.27
CA GLU A 90 3.13 -7.12 -28.42
C GLU A 90 2.25 -6.87 -29.65
N ARG A 91 0.93 -6.67 -29.46
CA ARG A 91 0.02 -6.34 -30.56
C ARG A 91 0.23 -4.93 -31.10
N ARG A 92 0.58 -3.96 -30.23
CA ARG A 92 0.69 -2.56 -30.62
C ARG A 92 2.09 -2.18 -31.09
N TYR A 93 3.09 -2.87 -30.58
CA TYR A 93 4.51 -2.70 -30.87
C TYR A 93 5.11 -4.07 -31.17
N PRO A 94 4.88 -4.61 -32.41
CA PRO A 94 5.25 -5.99 -32.76
C PRO A 94 6.76 -6.20 -32.80
N ASP A 95 7.54 -5.15 -33.02
CA ASP A 95 8.98 -5.14 -32.89
C ASP A 95 9.38 -4.89 -31.42
N ASP A 96 10.61 -4.53 -31.15
CA ASP A 96 11.01 -4.13 -29.81
C ASP A 96 10.38 -2.79 -29.41
N PHE A 97 9.47 -2.81 -28.42
CA PHE A 97 8.77 -1.61 -27.93
C PHE A 97 9.70 -0.50 -27.40
N GLU A 98 10.96 -0.84 -27.08
CA GLU A 98 11.97 0.14 -26.64
C GLU A 98 12.46 1.02 -27.80
N THR A 99 12.27 0.61 -29.06
CA THR A 99 12.70 1.37 -30.25
C THR A 99 11.72 2.47 -30.66
N TYR A 100 10.48 2.39 -30.17
CA TYR A 100 9.46 3.40 -30.50
C TYR A 100 9.61 4.63 -29.62
N GLU A 101 9.69 5.81 -30.24
CA GLU A 101 9.69 7.09 -29.55
C GLU A 101 8.33 7.77 -29.65
N GLY A 102 7.91 8.47 -28.58
CA GLY A 102 6.66 9.24 -28.55
C GLY A 102 6.22 9.59 -27.14
N CYS A 103 5.04 10.24 -27.05
CA CYS A 103 4.44 10.51 -25.75
C CYS A 103 4.07 9.20 -25.04
N PRO A 104 4.51 8.98 -23.78
CA PRO A 104 4.26 7.75 -23.05
C PRO A 104 2.76 7.42 -22.87
N GLN A 105 2.38 6.21 -23.21
CA GLN A 105 0.99 5.71 -23.07
C GLN A 105 0.88 4.58 -22.08
N TYR A 106 1.97 3.83 -21.86
CA TYR A 106 2.05 2.68 -20.96
C TYR A 106 3.27 2.78 -20.07
N PHE A 107 3.23 2.08 -18.93
CA PHE A 107 4.36 1.95 -18.04
C PHE A 107 4.44 0.56 -17.42
N PHE A 108 5.67 0.15 -17.10
CA PHE A 108 5.97 -0.98 -16.22
C PHE A 108 6.54 -0.46 -14.91
N PHE A 109 6.08 -0.99 -13.80
CA PHE A 109 6.75 -0.80 -12.53
C PHE A 109 7.74 -1.94 -12.28
N ARG A 110 9.02 -1.59 -12.16
CA ARG A 110 10.10 -2.52 -11.83
C ARG A 110 10.59 -2.22 -10.42
N LYS A 111 10.35 -3.16 -9.52
CA LYS A 111 10.83 -3.03 -8.13
C LYS A 111 12.36 -2.92 -8.11
N PRO A 112 12.97 -2.16 -7.18
CA PRO A 112 12.28 -1.50 -6.07
C PRO A 112 11.70 -0.11 -6.42
N TYR A 113 12.34 0.68 -7.27
CA TYR A 113 12.04 2.11 -7.45
C TYR A 113 12.21 2.56 -8.90
N THR A 114 11.85 1.75 -9.88
CA THR A 114 12.02 2.09 -11.29
C THR A 114 10.70 1.99 -12.04
N VAL A 115 10.41 3.00 -12.85
CA VAL A 115 9.31 2.99 -13.82
C VAL A 115 9.92 2.99 -15.22
N GLN A 116 9.45 2.12 -16.08
CA GLN A 116 9.78 2.10 -17.50
C GLN A 116 8.58 2.56 -18.30
N LEU A 117 8.76 3.56 -19.16
CA LEU A 117 7.73 4.17 -20.01
C LEU A 117 7.75 3.55 -21.41
N VAL A 118 6.57 3.44 -22.02
CA VAL A 118 6.37 2.94 -23.38
C VAL A 118 5.32 3.82 -24.10
N PRO A 119 5.61 4.30 -25.31
CA PRO A 119 6.91 4.35 -25.97
C PRO A 119 7.96 5.15 -25.20
N THR A 120 9.21 5.06 -25.63
CA THR A 120 10.30 5.89 -25.09
C THR A 120 9.98 7.36 -25.32
N PRO A 121 10.09 8.24 -24.31
CA PRO A 121 9.77 9.64 -24.43
C PRO A 121 10.56 10.34 -25.56
N ASP A 122 9.84 11.08 -26.40
CA ASP A 122 10.39 11.89 -27.50
C ASP A 122 10.72 13.34 -27.08
N ALA A 123 10.29 13.73 -25.87
CA ALA A 123 10.50 15.06 -25.30
C ALA A 123 10.55 15.02 -23.76
N GLU A 124 10.78 16.20 -23.17
CA GLU A 124 10.66 16.39 -21.72
C GLU A 124 9.17 16.52 -21.34
N TYR A 125 8.69 15.63 -20.48
CA TYR A 125 7.36 15.64 -19.87
C TYR A 125 7.46 15.65 -18.35
N GLU A 126 6.64 16.44 -17.69
CA GLU A 126 6.47 16.36 -16.24
C GLU A 126 5.58 15.15 -15.93
N CYS A 127 6.12 14.18 -15.18
CA CYS A 127 5.43 12.98 -14.75
C CYS A 127 5.14 13.02 -13.26
N ARG A 128 3.91 12.60 -12.88
CA ARG A 128 3.47 12.47 -11.49
C ARG A 128 2.84 11.11 -11.29
N MET A 129 3.11 10.50 -10.14
CA MET A 129 2.56 9.18 -9.82
C MET A 129 2.09 9.06 -8.39
N ASP A 130 1.04 8.28 -8.22
CA ASP A 130 0.53 7.80 -6.93
C ASP A 130 1.04 6.38 -6.73
N ILE A 131 1.77 6.16 -5.65
CA ILE A 131 2.45 4.90 -5.34
C ILE A 131 1.85 4.35 -4.05
N THR A 132 1.39 3.09 -4.09
CA THR A 132 1.06 2.39 -2.85
C THR A 132 2.34 1.97 -2.15
N VAL A 133 2.42 2.23 -0.86
CA VAL A 133 3.64 2.01 -0.08
C VAL A 133 3.37 1.14 1.13
N SER A 134 4.41 0.44 1.59
CA SER A 134 4.50 -0.22 2.89
C SER A 134 5.62 0.40 3.70
N VAL A 135 5.73 0.04 4.98
CA VAL A 135 6.80 0.53 5.84
C VAL A 135 8.03 -0.39 5.78
N ASP A 136 9.20 0.17 6.08
CA ASP A 136 10.41 -0.64 6.22
C ASP A 136 10.30 -1.57 7.44
N ASN A 137 10.87 -2.77 7.34
CA ASN A 137 10.83 -3.77 8.40
C ASN A 137 11.59 -3.34 9.67
N GLU A 138 12.54 -2.41 9.54
CA GLU A 138 13.33 -1.88 10.64
C GLU A 138 12.78 -0.55 11.18
N THR A 139 11.63 -0.10 10.66
CA THR A 139 11.06 1.18 11.09
C THR A 139 10.65 1.16 12.56
N THR A 140 10.87 2.27 13.21
CA THR A 140 10.36 2.54 14.56
C THR A 140 9.08 3.38 14.55
N ASN A 141 8.73 3.94 13.40
CA ASN A 141 7.56 4.79 13.21
C ASN A 141 6.71 4.30 12.05
N ILE A 142 5.41 4.36 12.21
CA ILE A 142 4.43 3.97 11.20
C ILE A 142 3.47 5.12 10.91
N PRO A 143 2.80 5.16 9.74
CA PRO A 143 1.83 6.19 9.43
C PRO A 143 0.75 6.32 10.50
N GLU A 144 0.46 7.56 10.91
CA GLU A 144 -0.49 7.89 11.99
C GLU A 144 -1.90 7.30 11.75
N ILE A 145 -2.32 7.14 10.50
CA ILE A 145 -3.62 6.56 10.13
C ILE A 145 -3.86 5.17 10.76
N PHE A 146 -2.80 4.38 10.95
CA PHE A 146 -2.90 3.07 11.60
C PHE A 146 -3.26 3.16 13.08
N PHE A 147 -2.91 4.25 13.74
CA PHE A 147 -3.25 4.51 15.12
C PHE A 147 -4.62 5.18 15.26
N THR A 148 -4.92 6.16 14.40
CA THR A 148 -6.14 6.97 14.50
C THR A 148 -7.38 6.30 13.92
N GLU A 149 -7.24 5.57 12.81
CA GLU A 149 -8.39 5.01 12.09
C GLU A 149 -8.39 3.48 12.04
N TYR A 150 -7.21 2.85 11.99
CA TYR A 150 -7.08 1.40 11.79
C TYR A 150 -6.48 0.68 13.01
N SER A 151 -6.56 1.25 14.21
CA SER A 151 -6.00 0.68 15.43
C SER A 151 -6.55 -0.72 15.73
N ASP A 152 -7.84 -0.95 15.52
CA ASP A 152 -8.47 -2.26 15.70
C ASP A 152 -7.91 -3.29 14.70
N ALA A 153 -7.74 -2.88 13.44
CA ALA A 153 -7.17 -3.77 12.43
C ALA A 153 -5.73 -4.19 12.79
N VAL A 154 -4.92 -3.23 13.24
CA VAL A 154 -3.55 -3.51 13.69
C VAL A 154 -3.58 -4.43 14.91
N THR A 155 -4.37 -4.10 15.94
CA THR A 155 -4.48 -4.89 17.18
C THR A 155 -4.91 -6.32 16.90
N TYR A 156 -5.97 -6.53 16.13
CA TYR A 156 -6.45 -7.89 15.79
C TYR A 156 -5.43 -8.66 14.95
N GLY A 157 -4.78 -8.00 13.99
CA GLY A 157 -3.74 -8.61 13.18
C GLY A 157 -2.53 -9.05 14.01
N VAL A 158 -2.09 -8.20 14.95
CA VAL A 158 -0.99 -8.51 15.87
C VAL A 158 -1.36 -9.66 16.80
N LEU A 159 -2.50 -9.60 17.47
CA LEU A 159 -2.95 -10.65 18.39
C LEU A 159 -3.12 -11.98 17.68
N SER A 160 -3.61 -11.99 16.43
CA SER A 160 -3.72 -13.23 15.65
C SER A 160 -2.37 -13.88 15.37
N ARG A 161 -1.31 -13.07 15.19
CA ARG A 161 0.07 -13.54 14.95
C ARG A 161 0.74 -14.00 16.25
N VAL A 162 0.64 -13.18 17.28
CA VAL A 162 1.26 -13.44 18.60
C VAL A 162 0.71 -14.76 19.19
N PHE A 163 -0.61 -14.94 19.23
CA PHE A 163 -1.23 -16.16 19.74
C PHE A 163 -0.98 -17.41 18.89
N ALA A 164 -0.60 -17.24 17.64
CA ALA A 164 -0.25 -18.36 16.75
C ALA A 164 1.17 -18.90 16.97
N HIS A 165 2.00 -18.27 17.81
CA HIS A 165 3.35 -18.77 18.11
C HIS A 165 3.28 -20.02 18.99
N ALA A 166 3.39 -21.20 18.39
CA ALA A 166 3.33 -22.45 19.12
C ALA A 166 4.46 -22.58 20.15
N GLY A 167 4.16 -23.18 21.31
CA GLY A 167 5.14 -23.46 22.36
C GLY A 167 5.56 -22.25 23.21
N GLN A 168 4.92 -21.11 23.05
CA GLN A 168 5.16 -19.93 23.90
C GLN A 168 4.14 -19.82 25.02
N PRO A 169 4.48 -19.23 26.18
CA PRO A 169 3.53 -19.07 27.29
C PRO A 169 2.25 -18.31 26.92
N TYR A 170 2.36 -17.38 25.97
CA TYR A 170 1.24 -16.59 25.45
C TYR A 170 0.54 -17.22 24.23
N SER A 171 0.88 -18.47 23.86
CA SER A 171 0.25 -19.16 22.73
C SER A 171 -1.19 -19.54 23.01
N ASN A 172 -2.12 -19.24 22.07
CA ASN A 172 -3.53 -19.64 22.17
C ASN A 172 -4.13 -19.79 20.77
N ALA A 173 -4.22 -21.01 20.26
CA ALA A 173 -4.70 -21.28 18.90
C ALA A 173 -6.17 -20.86 18.68
N ALA A 174 -7.02 -20.97 19.71
CA ALA A 174 -8.43 -20.56 19.62
C ALA A 174 -8.53 -19.03 19.47
N MET A 175 -7.81 -18.27 20.31
CA MET A 175 -7.75 -16.82 20.23
C MET A 175 -7.10 -16.36 18.92
N ALA A 176 -6.03 -17.01 18.45
CA ALA A 176 -5.40 -16.72 17.15
C ALA A 176 -6.42 -16.79 16.00
N THR A 177 -7.25 -17.84 16.00
CA THR A 177 -8.30 -18.04 14.99
C THR A 177 -9.37 -16.96 15.08
N GLN A 178 -9.85 -16.65 16.29
CA GLN A 178 -10.86 -15.60 16.51
C GLN A 178 -10.36 -14.23 16.02
N TYR A 179 -9.16 -13.81 16.43
CA TYR A 179 -8.58 -12.53 16.01
C TYR A 179 -8.28 -12.50 14.50
N ARG A 180 -7.94 -13.63 13.88
CA ARG A 180 -7.78 -13.71 12.41
C ARG A 180 -9.08 -13.41 11.68
N VAL A 181 -10.22 -13.89 12.17
CA VAL A 181 -11.53 -13.59 11.59
C VAL A 181 -11.85 -12.09 11.73
N MET A 182 -11.62 -11.50 12.91
CA MET A 182 -11.83 -10.08 13.15
C MET A 182 -10.92 -9.23 12.24
N TYR A 183 -9.66 -9.59 12.14
CA TYR A 183 -8.70 -8.95 11.25
C TYR A 183 -9.14 -8.98 9.79
N SER A 184 -9.61 -10.14 9.30
CA SER A 184 -10.07 -10.27 7.91
C SER A 184 -11.27 -9.37 7.61
N LYS A 185 -12.18 -9.16 8.55
CA LYS A 185 -13.30 -8.22 8.41
C LYS A 185 -12.80 -6.78 8.27
N GLN A 186 -11.84 -6.37 9.13
CA GLN A 186 -11.24 -5.04 9.07
C GLN A 186 -10.48 -4.81 7.76
N LEU A 187 -9.75 -5.81 7.27
CA LEU A 187 -9.07 -5.70 5.96
C LEU A 187 -10.05 -5.46 4.81
N THR A 188 -11.21 -6.12 4.83
CA THR A 188 -12.25 -5.91 3.81
C THR A 188 -12.79 -4.47 3.86
N PHE A 189 -13.03 -3.96 5.06
CA PHE A 189 -13.46 -2.58 5.27
C PHE A 189 -12.43 -1.58 4.73
N ILE A 190 -11.16 -1.68 5.16
CA ILE A 190 -10.07 -0.80 4.72
C ILE A 190 -9.88 -0.85 3.20
N LYS A 191 -9.96 -2.06 2.62
CA LYS A 191 -9.85 -2.23 1.16
C LYS A 191 -10.96 -1.50 0.41
N THR A 192 -12.18 -1.54 0.92
CA THR A 192 -13.33 -0.85 0.33
C THR A 192 -13.16 0.68 0.42
N GLU A 193 -12.72 1.19 1.57
CA GLU A 193 -12.42 2.62 1.74
C GLU A 193 -11.30 3.09 0.80
N ALA A 194 -10.21 2.34 0.73
CA ALA A 194 -9.07 2.65 -0.15
C ALA A 194 -9.46 2.63 -1.64
N ALA A 195 -10.37 1.75 -2.04
CA ALA A 195 -10.91 1.69 -3.40
C ALA A 195 -11.82 2.88 -3.72
N ALA A 196 -12.63 3.33 -2.74
CA ALA A 196 -13.47 4.52 -2.84
C ALA A 196 -12.67 5.85 -2.78
N GLY A 197 -11.33 5.79 -2.61
CA GLY A 197 -10.48 6.97 -2.50
C GLY A 197 -10.70 7.77 -1.22
N PHE A 198 -11.11 7.10 -0.14
CA PHE A 198 -11.44 7.69 1.17
C PHE A 198 -12.59 8.73 1.13
N GLN A 199 -13.35 8.74 0.04
CA GLN A 199 -14.57 9.54 -0.03
C GLN A 199 -15.68 8.78 0.68
N ARG A 200 -16.12 9.29 1.83
CA ARG A 200 -17.39 8.87 2.43
C ARG A 200 -18.51 9.42 1.55
N THR A 201 -19.01 8.60 0.65
CA THR A 201 -20.31 8.87 0.01
C THR A 201 -21.35 8.75 1.10
N SER A 202 -21.80 9.89 1.64
CA SER A 202 -23.05 9.95 2.40
C SER A 202 -24.17 9.57 1.44
N GLY A 203 -24.57 8.29 1.48
CA GLY A 203 -25.75 7.84 0.78
C GLY A 203 -26.96 8.61 1.31
N THR A 204 -27.45 9.57 0.55
CA THR A 204 -28.74 10.19 0.84
C THR A 204 -29.80 9.10 0.66
N VAL A 205 -30.26 8.56 1.77
CA VAL A 205 -31.42 7.66 1.77
C VAL A 205 -32.63 8.54 1.43
N LEU A 206 -33.05 8.51 0.17
CA LEU A 206 -34.32 9.11 -0.24
C LEU A 206 -35.43 8.23 0.32
N PHE A 207 -36.04 8.65 1.43
CA PHE A 207 -37.30 8.09 1.88
C PHE A 207 -38.38 8.49 0.88
N ASN A 208 -38.80 7.59 0.01
CA ASN A 208 -40.04 7.75 -0.75
C ASN A 208 -41.20 7.80 0.25
N ARG A 209 -41.76 8.99 0.42
CA ARG A 209 -43.00 9.18 1.16
C ARG A 209 -44.10 8.53 0.34
N ILE A 210 -44.59 7.37 0.78
CA ILE A 210 -45.82 6.78 0.22
C ILE A 210 -46.96 7.64 0.73
N VAL A 211 -47.70 8.26 -0.23
CA VAL A 211 -48.96 8.96 0.01
C VAL A 211 -50.08 7.95 -0.13
#